data_3b130341141e6b6591859d089948bf36
#
_entry.id   3b130341141e6b6591859d089948bf36
#
_cell.length_a   1.000
_cell.length_b   1.000
_cell.length_c   1.000
_cell.angle_alpha   90.00
_cell.angle_beta   90.00
_cell.angle_gamma   90.00
#
_symmetry.space_group_name_H-M   'P 1'
#
loop_
_entity.id
_entity.type
_entity.pdbx_description
1 polymer ?
#
loop_
_entity_poly.entity_id
_entity_poly.type
_entity_poly.pdbx_seq_one_letter_code
_entity_poly.pdbx_strand_id
1 'polypeptide(L)'
;MDRPGAVAALEAAVRAFSREHAPADPRWCVALSGGADSLALTAVAAALKPTTALIVDHRLQRDSDMVAATARDQAISLGCVEAQVLCVDVGTAGGPEGAARTARYKALDAARGDAPVLLAHTLDDQAETVLLGLGRGSGARSIAGMRPHDPPWCRPLLGVRRAVTHAVCTELELTPWQDPHNSDRRFTRTRLRTEVLPLLEEVLGGGVAEALARTATALREDTETLDDLAAGALTEVTTPHGLDTVRLTTLPEAVRRRVIRGWLLAGGASGLTDKQIRGVDTLVTGWRGQGGVAVGSALRNRRLIAGRHDGMLTLHTEKV
;
A
#
# COMPACT_ATOMS: atom_id res chain seq x y z
N MET A 1 -26.63 -24.57 -9.79
CA MET A 1 -26.66 -23.19 -9.25
C MET A 1 -25.97 -22.30 -10.26
N ASP A 2 -26.71 -21.43 -10.92
CA ASP A 2 -26.12 -20.45 -11.80
C ASP A 2 -25.19 -19.54 -11.00
N ARG A 3 -23.97 -19.35 -11.49
CA ARG A 3 -23.04 -18.41 -10.87
C ARG A 3 -23.63 -17.01 -11.06
N PRO A 4 -23.62 -16.14 -10.03
CA PRO A 4 -24.03 -14.76 -10.20
C PRO A 4 -23.22 -14.12 -11.33
N GLY A 5 -23.83 -13.23 -12.12
CA GLY A 5 -23.14 -12.46 -13.15
C GLY A 5 -21.94 -11.71 -12.57
N ALA A 6 -20.99 -11.33 -13.41
CA ALA A 6 -19.78 -10.67 -12.95
C ALA A 6 -20.06 -9.36 -12.21
N VAL A 7 -21.05 -8.59 -12.69
CA VAL A 7 -21.50 -7.35 -12.03
C VAL A 7 -22.03 -7.64 -10.63
N ALA A 8 -22.90 -8.64 -10.47
CA ALA A 8 -23.44 -8.99 -9.15
C ALA A 8 -22.36 -9.48 -8.18
N ALA A 9 -21.36 -10.23 -8.67
CA ALA A 9 -20.25 -10.68 -7.85
C ALA A 9 -19.38 -9.49 -7.38
N LEU A 10 -19.08 -8.54 -8.27
CA LEU A 10 -18.30 -7.36 -7.93
C LEU A 10 -19.06 -6.44 -6.96
N GLU A 11 -20.36 -6.25 -7.19
CA GLU A 11 -21.25 -5.49 -6.31
C GLU A 11 -21.28 -6.09 -4.89
N ALA A 12 -21.39 -7.41 -4.78
CA ALA A 12 -21.37 -8.10 -3.50
C ALA A 12 -20.04 -7.85 -2.74
N ALA A 13 -18.89 -7.86 -3.44
CA ALA A 13 -17.59 -7.58 -2.84
C ALA A 13 -17.50 -6.12 -2.33
N VAL A 14 -17.93 -5.14 -3.13
CA VAL A 14 -17.93 -3.72 -2.73
C VAL A 14 -18.90 -3.45 -1.57
N ARG A 15 -20.08 -4.07 -1.58
CA ARG A 15 -21.05 -3.98 -0.46
C ARG A 15 -20.51 -4.60 0.82
N ALA A 16 -19.85 -5.76 0.73
CA ALA A 16 -19.22 -6.41 1.89
C ALA A 16 -18.14 -5.52 2.50
N PHE A 17 -17.24 -5.00 1.66
CA PHE A 17 -16.22 -4.04 2.07
C PHE A 17 -16.81 -2.78 2.75
N SER A 18 -17.85 -2.20 2.14
CA SER A 18 -18.50 -1.00 2.69
C SER A 18 -19.10 -1.25 4.08
N ARG A 19 -19.74 -2.41 4.29
CA ARG A 19 -20.32 -2.76 5.59
C ARG A 19 -19.26 -2.94 6.67
N GLU A 20 -18.10 -3.46 6.31
CA GLU A 20 -17.03 -3.76 7.26
C GLU A 20 -16.19 -2.52 7.62
N HIS A 21 -15.87 -1.69 6.62
CA HIS A 21 -14.85 -0.66 6.79
C HIS A 21 -15.36 0.79 6.71
N ALA A 22 -16.50 1.02 6.03
CA ALA A 22 -16.99 2.36 5.77
C ALA A 22 -18.53 2.45 5.80
N PRO A 23 -19.20 1.95 6.85
CA PRO A 23 -20.66 1.86 6.88
C PRO A 23 -21.35 3.23 6.90
N ALA A 24 -20.74 4.23 7.54
CA ALA A 24 -21.33 5.55 7.75
C ALA A 24 -21.05 6.57 6.63
N ASP A 25 -20.13 6.30 5.71
CA ASP A 25 -19.77 7.25 4.67
C ASP A 25 -20.93 7.42 3.66
N PRO A 26 -21.47 8.64 3.51
CA PRO A 26 -22.62 8.88 2.62
C PRO A 26 -22.24 8.89 1.14
N ARG A 27 -20.96 9.07 0.83
CA ARG A 27 -20.43 9.19 -0.54
C ARG A 27 -19.03 8.60 -0.64
N TRP A 28 -18.58 8.34 -1.86
CA TRP A 28 -17.23 7.88 -2.17
C TRP A 28 -16.56 8.77 -3.21
N CYS A 29 -15.23 8.73 -3.23
CA CYS A 29 -14.45 9.00 -4.41
C CYS A 29 -13.93 7.68 -5.00
N VAL A 30 -13.80 7.58 -6.32
CA VAL A 30 -13.15 6.47 -7.01
C VAL A 30 -11.98 6.98 -7.83
N ALA A 31 -10.79 6.38 -7.67
CA ALA A 31 -9.65 6.71 -8.50
C ALA A 31 -9.78 5.97 -9.83
N LEU A 32 -10.14 6.71 -10.89
CA LEU A 32 -10.40 6.17 -12.22
C LEU A 32 -9.20 6.43 -13.14
N SER A 33 -8.61 5.37 -13.67
CA SER A 33 -7.52 5.45 -14.68
C SER A 33 -7.98 5.18 -16.10
N GLY A 34 -9.25 4.82 -16.30
CA GLY A 34 -9.80 4.38 -17.58
C GLY A 34 -9.56 2.89 -17.90
N GLY A 35 -8.67 2.21 -17.19
CA GLY A 35 -8.44 0.77 -17.33
C GLY A 35 -9.58 -0.08 -16.77
N ALA A 36 -9.66 -1.35 -17.18
CA ALA A 36 -10.77 -2.27 -16.88
C ALA A 36 -11.11 -2.37 -15.39
N ASP A 37 -10.08 -2.56 -14.53
CA ASP A 37 -10.33 -2.70 -13.09
C ASP A 37 -10.98 -1.45 -12.50
N SER A 38 -10.50 -0.27 -12.88
CA SER A 38 -11.02 1.00 -12.37
C SER A 38 -12.39 1.36 -12.93
N LEU A 39 -12.67 1.04 -14.21
CA LEU A 39 -13.99 1.23 -14.80
C LEU A 39 -15.04 0.30 -14.16
N ALA A 40 -14.72 -0.97 -13.98
CA ALA A 40 -15.60 -1.93 -13.32
C ALA A 40 -15.92 -1.48 -11.88
N LEU A 41 -14.92 -1.03 -11.12
CA LEU A 41 -15.15 -0.49 -9.79
C LEU A 41 -16.00 0.77 -9.82
N THR A 42 -15.79 1.68 -10.78
CA THR A 42 -16.57 2.92 -10.92
C THR A 42 -18.03 2.61 -11.18
N ALA A 43 -18.33 1.70 -12.11
CA ALA A 43 -19.69 1.29 -12.43
C ALA A 43 -20.44 0.78 -11.19
N VAL A 44 -19.83 -0.12 -10.44
CA VAL A 44 -20.45 -0.68 -9.23
C VAL A 44 -20.55 0.34 -8.10
N ALA A 45 -19.52 1.15 -7.90
CA ALA A 45 -19.51 2.18 -6.85
C ALA A 45 -20.62 3.22 -7.08
N ALA A 46 -20.77 3.71 -8.31
CA ALA A 46 -21.81 4.70 -8.67
C ALA A 46 -23.22 4.14 -8.52
N ALA A 47 -23.43 2.84 -8.79
CA ALA A 47 -24.72 2.18 -8.57
C ALA A 47 -25.07 2.00 -7.07
N LEU A 48 -24.07 2.01 -6.17
CA LEU A 48 -24.26 1.75 -4.74
C LEU A 48 -24.43 3.00 -3.89
N LYS A 49 -23.66 4.06 -4.19
CA LYS A 49 -23.66 5.33 -3.45
C LYS A 49 -23.29 6.50 -4.37
N PRO A 50 -23.65 7.74 -4.00
CA PRO A 50 -23.12 8.93 -4.67
C PRO A 50 -21.60 8.87 -4.75
N THR A 51 -21.06 8.86 -5.97
CA THR A 51 -19.64 8.63 -6.24
C THR A 51 -19.08 9.75 -7.11
N THR A 52 -17.96 10.36 -6.69
CA THR A 52 -17.15 11.28 -7.49
C THR A 52 -16.00 10.52 -8.12
N ALA A 53 -15.84 10.55 -9.44
CA ALA A 53 -14.67 9.99 -10.12
C ALA A 53 -13.51 11.00 -10.12
N LEU A 54 -12.32 10.56 -9.67
CA LEU A 54 -11.08 11.33 -9.68
C LEU A 54 -10.12 10.72 -10.70
N ILE A 55 -9.84 11.42 -11.79
CA ILE A 55 -8.99 10.99 -12.88
C ILE A 55 -7.68 11.77 -12.81
N VAL A 56 -6.55 11.09 -12.63
CA VAL A 56 -5.24 11.76 -12.56
C VAL A 56 -4.55 11.66 -13.91
N ASP A 57 -4.34 12.82 -14.55
CA ASP A 57 -3.54 12.96 -15.76
C ASP A 57 -2.10 13.34 -15.40
N HIS A 58 -1.18 12.41 -15.61
CA HIS A 58 0.26 12.59 -15.36
C HIS A 58 1.00 13.32 -16.47
N ARG A 59 0.36 13.56 -17.63
CA ARG A 59 0.96 14.19 -18.83
C ARG A 59 2.24 13.53 -19.31
N LEU A 60 2.42 12.22 -19.03
CA LEU A 60 3.62 11.46 -19.41
C LEU A 60 3.51 10.82 -20.80
N GLN A 61 2.32 10.71 -21.34
CA GLN A 61 2.05 10.11 -22.64
C GLN A 61 1.43 11.14 -23.58
N ARG A 62 1.69 10.96 -24.89
CA ARG A 62 0.96 11.72 -25.89
C ARG A 62 -0.53 11.37 -25.79
N ASP A 63 -1.41 12.34 -25.94
CA ASP A 63 -2.86 12.18 -25.90
C ASP A 63 -3.43 11.72 -24.51
N SER A 64 -2.66 11.91 -23.41
CA SER A 64 -3.13 11.57 -22.04
C SER A 64 -4.34 12.39 -21.63
N ASP A 65 -4.49 13.61 -22.12
CA ASP A 65 -5.64 14.47 -21.93
C ASP A 65 -6.92 13.90 -22.57
N MET A 66 -6.81 13.29 -23.77
CA MET A 66 -7.94 12.61 -24.41
C MET A 66 -8.36 11.35 -23.64
N VAL A 67 -7.40 10.60 -23.14
CA VAL A 67 -7.66 9.43 -22.26
C VAL A 67 -8.39 9.88 -21.00
N ALA A 68 -7.93 10.93 -20.35
CA ALA A 68 -8.56 11.48 -19.14
C ALA A 68 -9.97 12.02 -19.43
N ALA A 69 -10.17 12.70 -20.57
CA ALA A 69 -11.49 13.18 -21.00
C ALA A 69 -12.46 12.01 -21.25
N THR A 70 -12.01 10.96 -21.95
CA THR A 70 -12.81 9.75 -22.20
C THR A 70 -13.19 9.08 -20.88
N ALA A 71 -12.26 8.92 -19.94
CA ALA A 71 -12.54 8.34 -18.64
C ALA A 71 -13.57 9.17 -17.85
N ARG A 72 -13.47 10.52 -17.92
CA ARG A 72 -14.45 11.42 -17.31
C ARG A 72 -15.85 11.20 -17.88
N ASP A 73 -15.97 11.16 -19.20
CA ASP A 73 -17.26 11.01 -19.85
C ASP A 73 -17.88 9.62 -19.57
N GLN A 74 -17.06 8.58 -19.52
CA GLN A 74 -17.47 7.25 -19.06
C GLN A 74 -17.96 7.27 -17.61
N ALA A 75 -17.27 7.95 -16.69
CA ALA A 75 -17.70 8.04 -15.30
C ALA A 75 -19.09 8.69 -15.16
N ILE A 76 -19.36 9.76 -15.90
CA ILE A 76 -20.67 10.42 -15.88
C ILE A 76 -21.73 9.48 -16.47
N SER A 77 -21.45 8.78 -17.57
CA SER A 77 -22.38 7.81 -18.16
C SER A 77 -22.70 6.63 -17.22
N LEU A 78 -21.75 6.27 -16.35
CA LEU A 78 -21.92 5.23 -15.33
C LEU A 78 -22.68 5.71 -14.08
N GLY A 79 -23.08 6.99 -14.03
CA GLY A 79 -23.88 7.54 -12.93
C GLY A 79 -23.07 8.18 -11.80
N CYS A 80 -21.79 8.46 -11.99
CA CYS A 80 -21.07 9.30 -11.06
C CYS A 80 -21.69 10.69 -10.95
N VAL A 81 -21.84 11.20 -9.75
CA VAL A 81 -22.40 12.55 -9.49
C VAL A 81 -21.48 13.66 -9.97
N GLU A 82 -20.19 13.35 -10.07
CA GLU A 82 -19.16 14.27 -10.53
C GLU A 82 -17.94 13.47 -11.06
N ALA A 83 -17.22 14.04 -12.02
CA ALA A 83 -15.96 13.48 -12.53
C ALA A 83 -14.94 14.61 -12.75
N GLN A 84 -13.83 14.56 -12.02
CA GLN A 84 -12.77 15.57 -12.02
C GLN A 84 -11.51 15.03 -12.67
N VAL A 85 -10.92 15.78 -13.61
CA VAL A 85 -9.58 15.51 -14.16
C VAL A 85 -8.57 16.34 -13.40
N LEU A 86 -7.63 15.65 -12.76
CA LEU A 86 -6.56 16.21 -11.92
C LEU A 86 -5.24 16.17 -12.69
N CYS A 87 -4.83 17.29 -13.25
CA CYS A 87 -3.53 17.40 -13.92
C CYS A 87 -2.42 17.49 -12.87
N VAL A 88 -1.37 16.67 -13.00
CA VAL A 88 -0.24 16.65 -12.08
C VAL A 88 1.10 16.74 -12.82
N ASP A 89 2.05 17.44 -12.21
CA ASP A 89 3.42 17.43 -12.63
C ASP A 89 4.19 16.35 -11.85
N VAL A 90 4.84 15.46 -12.60
CA VAL A 90 5.59 14.34 -12.01
C VAL A 90 7.02 14.79 -11.73
N GLY A 91 7.40 14.82 -10.46
CA GLY A 91 8.78 15.08 -10.05
C GLY A 91 9.73 13.93 -10.42
N THR A 92 10.99 14.02 -10.00
CA THR A 92 12.04 13.01 -10.33
C THR A 92 12.44 12.14 -9.13
N ALA A 93 11.97 12.44 -7.92
CA ALA A 93 12.37 11.74 -6.69
C ALA A 93 11.81 10.32 -6.62
N GLY A 94 12.66 9.33 -6.36
CA GLY A 94 12.24 7.92 -6.23
C GLY A 94 12.06 7.16 -7.54
N GLY A 95 12.57 7.73 -8.65
CA GLY A 95 12.39 7.18 -10.00
C GLY A 95 11.02 7.54 -10.60
N PRO A 96 10.84 7.34 -11.94
CA PRO A 96 9.64 7.79 -12.65
C PRO A 96 8.33 7.20 -12.08
N GLU A 97 8.29 5.90 -11.81
CA GLU A 97 7.12 5.21 -11.26
C GLU A 97 6.79 5.68 -9.83
N GLY A 98 7.81 5.80 -8.98
CA GLY A 98 7.65 6.27 -7.60
C GLY A 98 7.18 7.72 -7.54
N ALA A 99 7.74 8.59 -8.37
CA ALA A 99 7.35 9.99 -8.48
C ALA A 99 5.90 10.14 -8.98
N ALA A 100 5.52 9.42 -10.04
CA ALA A 100 4.16 9.40 -10.56
C ALA A 100 3.16 8.89 -9.52
N ARG A 101 3.50 7.83 -8.79
CA ARG A 101 2.67 7.32 -7.68
C ARG A 101 2.47 8.37 -6.60
N THR A 102 3.53 9.04 -6.17
CA THR A 102 3.47 10.08 -5.12
C THR A 102 2.60 11.25 -5.56
N ALA A 103 2.78 11.74 -6.81
CA ALA A 103 1.98 12.80 -7.39
C ALA A 103 0.49 12.42 -7.45
N ARG A 104 0.19 11.18 -7.87
CA ARG A 104 -1.19 10.65 -7.92
C ARG A 104 -1.87 10.67 -6.55
N TYR A 105 -1.23 10.09 -5.52
CA TYR A 105 -1.83 10.03 -4.20
C TYR A 105 -2.03 11.43 -3.60
N LYS A 106 -1.09 12.35 -3.82
CA LYS A 106 -1.22 13.74 -3.39
C LYS A 106 -2.40 14.46 -4.05
N ALA A 107 -2.58 14.27 -5.36
CA ALA A 107 -3.70 14.87 -6.09
C ALA A 107 -5.05 14.30 -5.65
N LEU A 108 -5.14 12.98 -5.50
CA LEU A 108 -6.35 12.32 -5.01
C LEU A 108 -6.71 12.79 -3.60
N ASP A 109 -5.73 12.90 -2.70
CA ASP A 109 -5.95 13.37 -1.32
C ASP A 109 -6.45 14.82 -1.28
N ALA A 110 -5.90 15.69 -2.11
CA ALA A 110 -6.33 17.09 -2.20
C ALA A 110 -7.76 17.25 -2.77
N ALA A 111 -8.19 16.34 -3.67
CA ALA A 111 -9.47 16.46 -4.37
C ALA A 111 -10.63 15.71 -3.69
N ARG A 112 -10.36 14.74 -2.81
CA ARG A 112 -11.40 13.88 -2.21
C ARG A 112 -12.32 14.59 -1.20
N GLY A 113 -11.94 15.77 -0.69
CA GLY A 113 -12.57 16.35 0.50
C GLY A 113 -12.43 15.41 1.70
N ASP A 114 -13.55 15.06 2.34
CA ASP A 114 -13.57 14.11 3.47
C ASP A 114 -13.94 12.68 3.06
N ALA A 115 -14.25 12.44 1.77
CA ALA A 115 -14.69 11.13 1.31
C ALA A 115 -13.54 10.12 1.22
N PRO A 116 -13.78 8.83 1.51
CA PRO A 116 -12.82 7.78 1.25
C PRO A 116 -12.63 7.58 -0.27
N VAL A 117 -11.42 7.16 -0.66
CA VAL A 117 -11.05 6.93 -2.07
C VAL A 117 -10.96 5.43 -2.35
N LEU A 118 -11.83 4.94 -3.22
CA LEU A 118 -11.80 3.56 -3.69
C LEU A 118 -10.72 3.39 -4.77
N LEU A 119 -9.86 2.39 -4.58
CA LEU A 119 -8.77 2.01 -5.47
C LEU A 119 -9.04 0.61 -6.01
N ALA A 120 -8.96 0.42 -7.31
CA ALA A 120 -9.31 -0.82 -8.00
C ALA A 120 -8.19 -1.88 -8.01
N HIS A 121 -7.40 -1.98 -6.94
CA HIS A 121 -6.42 -3.05 -6.82
C HIS A 121 -7.11 -4.39 -6.61
N THR A 122 -6.74 -5.38 -7.42
CA THR A 122 -7.31 -6.72 -7.44
C THR A 122 -6.50 -7.72 -6.62
N LEU A 123 -7.00 -8.94 -6.48
CA LEU A 123 -6.27 -10.07 -5.90
C LEU A 123 -4.99 -10.36 -6.68
N ASP A 124 -5.00 -10.20 -7.99
CA ASP A 124 -3.82 -10.36 -8.83
C ASP A 124 -2.75 -9.31 -8.51
N ASP A 125 -3.13 -8.05 -8.25
CA ASP A 125 -2.20 -6.99 -7.80
C ASP A 125 -1.64 -7.29 -6.40
N GLN A 126 -2.44 -7.93 -5.55
CA GLN A 126 -1.98 -8.39 -4.24
C GLN A 126 -0.91 -9.46 -4.38
N ALA A 127 -1.11 -10.48 -5.22
CA ALA A 127 -0.13 -11.51 -5.51
C ALA A 127 1.18 -10.92 -6.09
N GLU A 128 1.08 -10.00 -7.06
CA GLU A 128 2.24 -9.27 -7.60
C GLU A 128 3.01 -8.54 -6.48
N THR A 129 2.29 -7.90 -5.55
CA THR A 129 2.89 -7.14 -4.44
C THR A 129 3.62 -8.07 -3.45
N VAL A 130 3.06 -9.23 -3.17
CA VAL A 130 3.68 -10.27 -2.33
C VAL A 130 4.98 -10.78 -2.95
N LEU A 131 4.97 -11.10 -4.25
CA LEU A 131 6.16 -11.56 -4.97
C LEU A 131 7.25 -10.49 -5.01
N LEU A 132 6.90 -9.23 -5.21
CA LEU A 132 7.84 -8.11 -5.12
C LEU A 132 8.43 -7.96 -3.72
N GLY A 133 7.62 -8.18 -2.68
CA GLY A 133 8.04 -8.16 -1.28
C GLY A 133 9.05 -9.27 -0.98
N LEU A 134 8.79 -10.48 -1.45
CA LEU A 134 9.69 -11.65 -1.34
C LEU A 134 11.03 -11.37 -2.01
N GLY A 135 11.03 -10.86 -3.25
CA GLY A 135 12.26 -10.57 -4.00
C GLY A 135 13.14 -9.48 -3.36
N ARG A 136 12.54 -8.59 -2.56
CA ARG A 136 13.28 -7.55 -1.82
C ARG A 136 13.85 -8.00 -0.49
N GLY A 137 13.42 -9.14 0.04
CA GLY A 137 13.89 -9.67 1.31
C GLY A 137 13.61 -8.77 2.53
N SER A 138 12.63 -7.88 2.45
CA SER A 138 12.39 -6.81 3.44
C SER A 138 11.55 -7.28 4.65
N GLY A 139 11.40 -8.59 4.85
CA GLY A 139 10.69 -9.18 6.00
C GLY A 139 9.16 -9.21 5.87
N ALA A 140 8.48 -9.65 6.93
CA ALA A 140 7.05 -9.92 6.94
C ALA A 140 6.18 -8.75 6.47
N ARG A 141 6.51 -7.51 6.84
CA ARG A 141 5.77 -6.32 6.41
C ARG A 141 5.71 -6.13 4.89
N SER A 142 6.79 -6.47 4.17
CA SER A 142 6.82 -6.35 2.71
C SER A 142 6.02 -7.44 2.00
N ILE A 143 5.87 -8.59 2.65
CA ILE A 143 5.12 -9.74 2.15
C ILE A 143 3.65 -9.66 2.56
N ALA A 144 3.31 -8.89 3.59
CA ALA A 144 1.94 -8.69 4.07
C ALA A 144 1.01 -7.99 3.04
N GLY A 145 1.54 -7.61 1.88
CA GLY A 145 0.76 -7.05 0.79
C GLY A 145 0.14 -5.68 1.09
N MET A 146 -0.92 -5.35 0.36
CA MET A 146 -1.69 -4.12 0.56
C MET A 146 -2.78 -4.33 1.61
N ARG A 147 -3.04 -3.30 2.41
CA ARG A 147 -4.21 -3.27 3.32
C ARG A 147 -5.49 -3.02 2.54
N PRO A 148 -6.59 -3.73 2.84
CA PRO A 148 -7.89 -3.43 2.23
C PRO A 148 -8.38 -2.03 2.63
N HIS A 149 -8.20 -1.66 3.91
CA HIS A 149 -8.56 -0.36 4.46
C HIS A 149 -7.35 0.30 5.12
N ASP A 150 -6.97 1.46 4.59
CA ASP A 150 -5.83 2.28 5.01
C ASP A 150 -6.22 3.75 4.79
N PRO A 151 -7.07 4.31 5.66
CA PRO A 151 -7.74 5.58 5.42
C PRO A 151 -6.79 6.69 4.97
N PRO A 152 -7.18 7.49 3.95
CA PRO A 152 -8.47 7.48 3.24
C PRO A 152 -8.60 6.44 2.12
N TRP A 153 -7.64 5.55 1.95
CA TRP A 153 -7.52 4.62 0.82
C TRP A 153 -8.24 3.31 1.10
N CYS A 154 -9.19 2.97 0.25
CA CYS A 154 -10.00 1.77 0.31
C CYS A 154 -9.75 0.88 -0.91
N ARG A 155 -9.57 -0.43 -0.73
CA ARG A 155 -9.28 -1.39 -1.80
C ARG A 155 -10.28 -2.55 -1.76
N PRO A 156 -11.51 -2.32 -2.19
CA PRO A 156 -12.58 -3.31 -2.04
C PRO A 156 -12.40 -4.56 -2.91
N LEU A 157 -11.49 -4.52 -3.90
CA LEU A 157 -11.31 -5.61 -4.85
C LEU A 157 -10.08 -6.49 -4.54
N LEU A 158 -9.43 -6.36 -3.39
CA LEU A 158 -8.24 -7.17 -3.05
C LEU A 158 -8.53 -8.68 -2.93
N GLY A 159 -9.79 -9.08 -2.79
CA GLY A 159 -10.23 -10.48 -2.83
C GLY A 159 -10.84 -10.89 -4.17
N VAL A 160 -10.85 -10.01 -5.18
CA VAL A 160 -11.50 -10.23 -6.48
C VAL A 160 -10.45 -10.41 -7.56
N ARG A 161 -10.58 -11.50 -8.36
CA ARG A 161 -9.69 -11.74 -9.51
C ARG A 161 -9.92 -10.70 -10.60
N ARG A 162 -8.84 -10.28 -11.26
CA ARG A 162 -8.89 -9.36 -12.41
C ARG A 162 -9.79 -9.86 -13.54
N ALA A 163 -9.90 -11.16 -13.72
CA ALA A 163 -10.82 -11.75 -14.69
C ALA A 163 -12.28 -11.35 -14.44
N VAL A 164 -12.68 -11.11 -13.18
CA VAL A 164 -14.05 -10.65 -12.85
C VAL A 164 -14.24 -9.20 -13.28
N THR A 165 -13.28 -8.30 -13.05
CA THR A 165 -13.39 -6.90 -13.47
C THR A 165 -13.46 -6.77 -15.01
N HIS A 166 -12.70 -7.58 -15.73
CA HIS A 166 -12.79 -7.66 -17.18
C HIS A 166 -14.14 -8.20 -17.66
N ALA A 167 -14.68 -9.23 -16.99
CA ALA A 167 -16.00 -9.75 -17.30
C ALA A 167 -17.10 -8.72 -17.03
N VAL A 168 -16.97 -7.90 -15.96
CA VAL A 168 -17.89 -6.76 -15.72
C VAL A 168 -17.85 -5.76 -16.88
N CYS A 169 -16.66 -5.40 -17.36
CA CYS A 169 -16.57 -4.50 -18.52
C CYS A 169 -17.25 -5.10 -19.77
N THR A 170 -17.13 -6.41 -19.99
CA THR A 170 -17.80 -7.10 -21.09
C THR A 170 -19.33 -7.12 -20.91
N GLU A 171 -19.81 -7.43 -19.69
CA GLU A 171 -21.24 -7.51 -19.36
C GLU A 171 -21.93 -6.15 -19.47
N LEU A 172 -21.22 -5.06 -19.17
CA LEU A 172 -21.70 -3.68 -19.27
C LEU A 172 -21.33 -2.99 -20.59
N GLU A 173 -20.77 -3.70 -21.55
CA GLU A 173 -20.34 -3.17 -22.86
C GLU A 173 -19.39 -1.95 -22.75
N LEU A 174 -18.55 -1.91 -21.68
CA LEU A 174 -17.57 -0.85 -21.46
C LEU A 174 -16.34 -1.07 -22.32
N THR A 175 -15.76 0.03 -22.81
CA THR A 175 -14.51 0.02 -23.57
C THR A 175 -13.37 0.57 -22.69
N PRO A 176 -12.60 -0.28 -21.97
CA PRO A 176 -11.49 0.17 -21.18
C PRO A 176 -10.33 0.67 -22.05
N TRP A 177 -9.65 1.72 -21.60
CA TRP A 177 -8.39 2.11 -22.18
C TRP A 177 -7.30 1.08 -21.88
N GLN A 178 -6.57 0.70 -22.90
CA GLN A 178 -5.45 -0.22 -22.81
C GLN A 178 -4.14 0.57 -22.76
N ASP A 179 -3.60 0.77 -21.55
CA ASP A 179 -2.32 1.44 -21.37
C ASP A 179 -1.19 0.59 -22.00
N PRO A 180 -0.43 1.13 -22.98
CA PRO A 180 0.71 0.43 -23.57
C PRO A 180 1.77 -0.02 -22.55
N HIS A 181 1.91 0.68 -21.43
CA HIS A 181 2.83 0.30 -20.36
C HIS A 181 2.44 -1.03 -19.69
N ASN A 182 1.19 -1.45 -19.76
CA ASN A 182 0.73 -2.73 -19.19
C ASN A 182 1.30 -3.96 -19.91
N SER A 183 1.80 -3.79 -21.13
CA SER A 183 2.47 -4.83 -21.92
C SER A 183 3.99 -4.69 -21.97
N ASP A 184 4.55 -3.60 -21.40
CA ASP A 184 5.98 -3.31 -21.47
C ASP A 184 6.78 -4.16 -20.46
N ARG A 185 7.54 -5.12 -20.98
CA ARG A 185 8.39 -6.05 -20.21
C ARG A 185 9.54 -5.39 -19.46
N ARG A 186 9.83 -4.10 -19.69
CA ARG A 186 10.80 -3.35 -18.87
C ARG A 186 10.34 -3.18 -17.43
N PHE A 187 9.02 -3.23 -17.18
CA PHE A 187 8.46 -3.12 -15.84
C PHE A 187 8.38 -4.48 -15.15
N THR A 188 8.94 -4.59 -13.96
CA THR A 188 8.95 -5.83 -13.16
C THR A 188 7.54 -6.35 -12.88
N ARG A 189 6.56 -5.48 -12.63
CA ARG A 189 5.16 -5.89 -12.41
C ARG A 189 4.54 -6.52 -13.65
N THR A 190 4.81 -5.99 -14.82
CA THR A 190 4.36 -6.58 -16.09
C THR A 190 4.91 -8.00 -16.26
N ARG A 191 6.21 -8.19 -15.99
CA ARG A 191 6.81 -9.53 -16.06
C ARG A 191 6.24 -10.50 -15.01
N LEU A 192 6.01 -10.05 -13.79
CA LEU A 192 5.35 -10.88 -12.76
C LEU A 192 3.98 -11.35 -13.24
N ARG A 193 3.20 -10.45 -13.82
CA ARG A 193 1.85 -10.72 -14.32
C ARG A 193 1.82 -11.66 -15.51
N THR A 194 2.71 -11.45 -16.49
CA THR A 194 2.64 -12.13 -17.78
C THR A 194 3.53 -13.36 -17.89
N GLU A 195 4.55 -13.49 -17.04
CA GLU A 195 5.52 -14.56 -17.11
C GLU A 195 5.54 -15.41 -15.82
N VAL A 196 5.71 -14.77 -14.67
CA VAL A 196 6.00 -15.48 -13.42
C VAL A 196 4.74 -16.09 -12.79
N LEU A 197 3.67 -15.31 -12.61
CA LEU A 197 2.42 -15.82 -12.04
C LEU A 197 1.81 -16.97 -12.89
N PRO A 198 1.71 -16.84 -14.23
CA PRO A 198 1.24 -17.96 -15.04
C PRO A 198 2.11 -19.21 -14.92
N LEU A 199 3.43 -19.07 -14.87
CA LEU A 199 4.34 -20.20 -14.66
C LEU A 199 4.14 -20.83 -13.28
N LEU A 200 3.97 -20.04 -12.23
CA LEU A 200 3.69 -20.56 -10.89
C LEU A 200 2.33 -21.27 -10.83
N GLU A 201 1.29 -20.73 -11.48
CA GLU A 201 -0.01 -21.39 -11.58
C GLU A 201 0.08 -22.76 -12.29
N GLU A 202 0.87 -22.85 -13.37
CA GLU A 202 1.11 -24.09 -14.10
C GLU A 202 1.86 -25.12 -13.23
N VAL A 203 3.00 -24.71 -12.65
CA VAL A 203 3.92 -25.62 -11.92
C VAL A 203 3.31 -26.09 -10.59
N LEU A 204 2.55 -25.24 -9.90
CA LEU A 204 1.98 -25.51 -8.57
C LEU A 204 0.52 -25.99 -8.62
N GLY A 205 -0.06 -26.18 -9.81
CA GLY A 205 -1.38 -26.76 -9.98
C GLY A 205 -2.55 -25.80 -9.79
N GLY A 206 -2.31 -24.48 -9.88
CA GLY A 206 -3.34 -23.45 -9.80
C GLY A 206 -3.61 -22.90 -8.39
N GLY A 207 -4.32 -21.77 -8.30
CA GLY A 207 -4.69 -21.13 -7.04
C GLY A 207 -3.55 -20.40 -6.33
N VAL A 208 -2.46 -20.10 -7.04
CA VAL A 208 -1.27 -19.46 -6.48
C VAL A 208 -1.55 -18.02 -6.05
N ALA A 209 -2.27 -17.27 -6.87
CA ALA A 209 -2.59 -15.89 -6.54
C ALA A 209 -3.44 -15.80 -5.27
N GLU A 210 -4.43 -16.68 -5.11
CA GLU A 210 -5.25 -16.80 -3.90
C GLU A 210 -4.42 -17.25 -2.68
N ALA A 211 -3.49 -18.17 -2.87
CA ALA A 211 -2.61 -18.64 -1.80
C ALA A 211 -1.68 -17.52 -1.31
N LEU A 212 -1.09 -16.76 -2.22
CA LEU A 212 -0.28 -15.58 -1.91
C LEU A 212 -1.09 -14.51 -1.16
N ALA A 213 -2.32 -14.23 -1.60
CA ALA A 213 -3.20 -13.27 -0.95
C ALA A 213 -3.59 -13.72 0.46
N ARG A 214 -3.91 -15.02 0.67
CA ARG A 214 -4.19 -15.57 2.02
C ARG A 214 -2.97 -15.48 2.94
N THR A 215 -1.79 -15.83 2.45
CA THR A 215 -0.54 -15.72 3.22
C THR A 215 -0.26 -14.26 3.61
N ALA A 216 -0.47 -13.31 2.69
CA ALA A 216 -0.30 -11.89 2.97
C ALA A 216 -1.28 -11.41 4.06
N THR A 217 -2.52 -11.90 4.05
CA THR A 217 -3.52 -11.55 5.07
C THR A 217 -3.10 -12.05 6.45
N ALA A 218 -2.74 -13.34 6.57
CA ALA A 218 -2.27 -13.91 7.84
C ALA A 218 -1.02 -13.18 8.37
N LEU A 219 -0.03 -12.93 7.52
CA LEU A 219 1.16 -12.17 7.90
C LEU A 219 0.85 -10.72 8.34
N ARG A 220 -0.18 -10.10 7.77
CA ARG A 220 -0.62 -8.77 8.18
C ARG A 220 -1.25 -8.81 9.57
N GLU A 221 -2.15 -9.76 9.83
CA GLU A 221 -2.79 -9.95 11.13
C GLU A 221 -1.75 -10.19 12.23
N ASP A 222 -0.78 -11.07 12.00
CA ASP A 222 0.33 -11.31 12.92
C ASP A 222 1.18 -10.05 13.13
N THR A 223 1.47 -9.31 12.04
CA THR A 223 2.28 -8.10 12.09
C THR A 223 1.57 -6.99 12.87
N GLU A 224 0.28 -6.79 12.67
CA GLU A 224 -0.53 -5.79 13.36
C GLU A 224 -0.63 -6.12 14.86
N THR A 225 -0.90 -7.36 15.21
CA THR A 225 -0.91 -7.82 16.60
C THR A 225 0.42 -7.54 17.31
N LEU A 226 1.54 -7.88 16.67
CA LEU A 226 2.87 -7.61 17.22
C LEU A 226 3.21 -6.12 17.27
N ASP A 227 2.67 -5.31 16.38
CA ASP A 227 2.82 -3.85 16.40
C ASP A 227 2.05 -3.22 17.54
N ASP A 228 0.83 -3.69 17.83
CA ASP A 228 0.02 -3.23 18.95
C ASP A 228 0.69 -3.58 20.29
N LEU A 229 1.19 -4.81 20.43
CA LEU A 229 1.98 -5.20 21.61
C LEU A 229 3.22 -4.32 21.77
N ALA A 230 3.90 -3.99 20.68
CA ALA A 230 5.08 -3.14 20.72
C ALA A 230 4.73 -1.68 21.05
N ALA A 231 3.57 -1.17 20.61
CA ALA A 231 3.11 0.18 20.94
C ALA A 231 2.83 0.30 22.45
N GLY A 232 2.17 -0.69 23.05
CA GLY A 232 1.98 -0.76 24.49
C GLY A 232 3.30 -0.80 25.26
N ALA A 233 4.17 -1.74 24.88
CA ALA A 233 5.50 -1.88 25.50
C ALA A 233 6.37 -0.62 25.34
N LEU A 234 6.29 0.10 24.22
CA LEU A 234 7.03 1.34 24.01
C LEU A 234 6.68 2.38 25.08
N THR A 235 5.42 2.51 25.44
CA THR A 235 5.00 3.44 26.49
C THR A 235 5.61 3.08 27.85
N GLU A 236 5.69 1.78 28.16
CA GLU A 236 6.22 1.29 29.42
C GLU A 236 7.74 1.43 29.58
N VAL A 237 8.50 1.27 28.47
CA VAL A 237 9.95 1.32 28.49
C VAL A 237 10.52 2.72 28.21
N THR A 238 9.67 3.68 27.80
CA THR A 238 10.06 5.05 27.53
C THR A 238 10.25 5.83 28.82
N THR A 239 11.37 6.54 28.93
CA THR A 239 11.69 7.45 30.02
C THR A 239 12.03 8.83 29.49
N PRO A 240 12.12 9.89 30.33
CA PRO A 240 12.59 11.21 29.87
C PRO A 240 14.00 11.20 29.28
N HIS A 241 14.80 10.18 29.57
CA HIS A 241 16.20 10.07 29.12
C HIS A 241 16.41 9.10 27.95
N GLY A 242 15.35 8.44 27.46
CA GLY A 242 15.42 7.46 26.38
C GLY A 242 14.69 6.16 26.71
N LEU A 243 15.04 5.06 26.03
CA LEU A 243 14.48 3.75 26.35
C LEU A 243 15.31 3.01 27.38
N ASP A 244 14.65 2.48 28.41
CA ASP A 244 15.28 1.65 29.44
C ASP A 244 15.72 0.30 28.86
N THR A 245 17.04 0.06 28.83
CA THR A 245 17.58 -1.17 28.23
C THR A 245 17.30 -2.41 29.08
N VAL A 246 17.15 -2.29 30.40
CA VAL A 246 16.83 -3.42 31.28
C VAL A 246 15.42 -3.91 30.97
N ARG A 247 14.44 -2.99 30.91
CA ARG A 247 13.07 -3.32 30.53
C ARG A 247 12.99 -3.87 29.10
N LEU A 248 13.76 -3.30 28.15
CA LEU A 248 13.82 -3.82 26.79
C LEU A 248 14.30 -5.26 26.72
N THR A 249 15.25 -5.70 27.56
CA THR A 249 15.74 -7.08 27.55
C THR A 249 14.68 -8.10 27.98
N THR A 250 13.66 -7.70 28.71
CA THR A 250 12.57 -8.60 29.12
C THR A 250 11.56 -8.88 28.00
N LEU A 251 11.57 -8.04 26.95
CA LEU A 251 10.64 -8.19 25.82
C LEU A 251 11.09 -9.31 24.86
N PRO A 252 10.14 -10.09 24.32
CA PRO A 252 10.43 -10.98 23.19
C PRO A 252 11.11 -10.24 22.04
N GLU A 253 12.06 -10.87 21.38
CA GLU A 253 12.89 -10.26 20.33
C GLU A 253 12.06 -9.55 19.24
N ALA A 254 10.97 -10.19 18.79
CA ALA A 254 10.10 -9.62 17.76
C ALA A 254 9.38 -8.33 18.21
N VAL A 255 8.97 -8.24 19.46
CA VAL A 255 8.34 -7.06 20.08
C VAL A 255 9.40 -5.98 20.32
N ARG A 256 10.52 -6.33 20.94
CA ARG A 256 11.63 -5.41 21.24
C ARG A 256 12.13 -4.69 20.00
N ARG A 257 12.34 -5.38 18.88
CA ARG A 257 12.75 -4.75 17.61
C ARG A 257 11.68 -3.81 17.04
N ARG A 258 10.41 -4.10 17.26
CA ARG A 258 9.33 -3.19 16.87
C ARG A 258 9.28 -1.95 17.76
N VAL A 259 9.48 -2.10 19.06
CA VAL A 259 9.64 -0.98 20.01
C VAL A 259 10.78 -0.06 19.56
N ILE A 260 11.96 -0.63 19.32
CA ILE A 260 13.13 0.10 18.83
C ILE A 260 12.79 0.84 17.52
N ARG A 261 12.16 0.16 16.56
CA ARG A 261 11.76 0.77 15.30
C ARG A 261 10.78 1.93 15.50
N GLY A 262 9.76 1.76 16.32
CA GLY A 262 8.77 2.80 16.63
C GLY A 262 9.42 4.02 17.26
N TRP A 263 10.28 3.81 18.23
CA TRP A 263 11.04 4.86 18.89
C TRP A 263 11.99 5.62 17.95
N LEU A 264 12.70 4.91 17.08
CA LEU A 264 13.57 5.52 16.06
C LEU A 264 12.76 6.41 15.10
N LEU A 265 11.60 5.93 14.62
CA LEU A 265 10.72 6.70 13.74
C LEU A 265 10.17 7.95 14.44
N ALA A 266 9.73 7.83 15.68
CA ALA A 266 9.25 8.96 16.48
C ALA A 266 10.37 9.99 16.72
N GLY A 267 11.63 9.53 16.82
CA GLY A 267 12.83 10.36 16.94
C GLY A 267 13.35 10.96 15.63
N GLY A 268 12.59 10.82 14.52
CA GLY A 268 12.91 11.41 13.21
C GLY A 268 13.77 10.55 12.28
N ALA A 269 13.97 9.27 12.61
CA ALA A 269 14.61 8.34 11.68
C ALA A 269 13.73 8.05 10.47
N SER A 270 14.33 7.82 9.32
CA SER A 270 13.65 7.49 8.06
C SER A 270 14.45 6.44 7.30
N GLY A 271 13.76 5.67 6.42
CA GLY A 271 14.42 4.67 5.59
C GLY A 271 15.14 3.57 6.40
N LEU A 272 14.60 3.21 7.57
CA LEU A 272 15.20 2.22 8.46
C LEU A 272 15.31 0.85 7.80
N THR A 273 16.52 0.28 7.85
CA THR A 273 16.79 -1.08 7.39
C THR A 273 16.79 -2.07 8.56
N ASP A 274 16.52 -3.35 8.28
CA ASP A 274 16.61 -4.43 9.29
C ASP A 274 18.00 -4.47 9.95
N LYS A 275 19.06 -4.24 9.16
CA LYS A 275 20.44 -4.16 9.68
C LYS A 275 20.60 -3.08 10.77
N GLN A 276 20.01 -1.91 10.56
CA GLN A 276 20.07 -0.81 11.53
C GLN A 276 19.27 -1.15 12.79
N ILE A 277 18.06 -1.68 12.64
CA ILE A 277 17.22 -2.09 13.79
C ILE A 277 17.93 -3.17 14.60
N ARG A 278 18.50 -4.21 13.98
CA ARG A 278 19.29 -5.25 14.66
C ARG A 278 20.56 -4.69 15.29
N GLY A 279 21.22 -3.73 14.65
CA GLY A 279 22.38 -3.04 15.22
C GLY A 279 22.03 -2.34 16.53
N VAL A 280 20.90 -1.62 16.57
CA VAL A 280 20.41 -0.97 17.80
C VAL A 280 19.98 -2.02 18.83
N ASP A 281 19.32 -3.11 18.43
CA ASP A 281 18.97 -4.23 19.31
C ASP A 281 20.22 -4.86 19.98
N THR A 282 21.35 -4.91 19.28
CA THR A 282 22.62 -5.38 19.83
C THR A 282 23.16 -4.43 20.91
N LEU A 283 22.86 -3.13 20.87
CA LEU A 283 23.21 -2.21 21.96
C LEU A 283 22.44 -2.54 23.24
N VAL A 284 21.28 -3.20 23.14
CA VAL A 284 20.48 -3.67 24.29
C VAL A 284 21.01 -5.02 24.78
N THR A 285 21.15 -6.01 23.90
CA THR A 285 21.35 -7.42 24.24
C THR A 285 22.82 -7.84 24.35
N GLY A 286 23.73 -7.15 23.68
CA GLY A 286 25.13 -7.50 23.56
C GLY A 286 26.05 -6.30 23.75
N TRP A 287 25.76 -5.43 24.72
CA TRP A 287 26.56 -4.24 25.00
C TRP A 287 27.97 -4.57 25.50
N ARG A 288 28.98 -4.01 24.85
CA ARG A 288 30.40 -4.18 25.18
C ARG A 288 31.15 -2.85 25.15
N GLY A 289 30.47 -1.71 25.26
CA GLY A 289 31.07 -0.39 25.11
C GLY A 289 31.21 0.05 23.63
N GLN A 290 30.57 -0.62 22.67
CA GLN A 290 30.64 -0.25 21.27
C GLN A 290 29.92 1.09 21.01
N GLY A 291 30.35 1.78 19.95
CA GLY A 291 29.76 3.04 19.52
C GLY A 291 28.29 2.90 19.04
N GLY A 292 27.64 4.04 18.86
CA GLY A 292 26.25 4.09 18.40
C GLY A 292 26.06 3.64 16.94
N VAL A 293 24.82 3.40 16.57
CA VAL A 293 24.38 2.99 15.25
C VAL A 293 23.81 4.19 14.50
N ALA A 294 24.40 4.52 13.35
CA ALA A 294 23.86 5.55 12.46
C ALA A 294 22.58 5.06 11.81
N VAL A 295 21.50 5.83 11.94
CA VAL A 295 20.21 5.56 11.33
C VAL A 295 19.88 6.63 10.29
N GLY A 296 19.07 6.27 9.27
CA GLY A 296 18.66 7.22 8.23
C GLY A 296 17.81 8.35 8.82
N SER A 297 18.01 9.57 8.33
CA SER A 297 17.17 10.72 8.70
C SER A 297 17.07 11.69 7.53
N ALA A 298 16.06 12.57 7.55
CA ALA A 298 15.89 13.64 6.57
C ALA A 298 16.79 14.86 6.82
N LEU A 299 17.62 14.82 7.87
CA LEU A 299 18.50 15.93 8.26
C LEU A 299 19.64 16.10 7.26
N ARG A 300 19.79 17.30 6.71
CA ARG A 300 20.93 17.65 5.85
C ARG A 300 22.18 17.90 6.72
N ASN A 301 23.33 17.35 6.29
CA ASN A 301 24.65 17.52 6.94
C ASN A 301 24.72 17.07 8.42
N ARG A 302 23.79 16.21 8.85
CA ARG A 302 23.81 15.59 10.18
C ARG A 302 23.39 14.14 10.10
N ARG A 303 24.01 13.30 10.91
CA ARG A 303 23.61 11.90 11.10
C ARG A 303 22.83 11.75 12.40
N LEU A 304 21.74 11.00 12.35
CA LEU A 304 21.03 10.58 13.56
C LEU A 304 21.70 9.29 14.06
N ILE A 305 22.12 9.27 15.32
CA ILE A 305 22.82 8.14 15.94
C ILE A 305 21.96 7.62 17.09
N ALA A 306 21.70 6.32 17.11
CA ALA A 306 21.17 5.64 18.27
C ALA A 306 22.34 5.07 19.08
N GLY A 307 22.51 5.51 20.31
CA GLY A 307 23.57 5.08 21.22
C GLY A 307 23.02 4.49 22.51
N ARG A 308 23.91 3.88 23.32
CA ARG A 308 23.58 3.47 24.68
C ARG A 308 24.44 4.24 25.65
N HIS A 309 23.83 4.89 26.65
CA HIS A 309 24.46 5.62 27.71
C HIS A 309 23.69 5.40 29.02
N ASP A 310 24.40 5.13 30.12
CA ASP A 310 23.83 4.95 31.47
C ASP A 310 22.59 4.01 31.52
N GLY A 311 22.67 2.90 30.78
CA GLY A 311 21.57 1.93 30.75
C GLY A 311 20.37 2.34 29.88
N MET A 312 20.46 3.43 29.14
CA MET A 312 19.41 3.94 28.27
C MET A 312 19.83 3.91 26.80
N LEU A 313 18.91 3.61 25.89
CA LEU A 313 19.08 3.95 24.47
C LEU A 313 18.70 5.42 24.26
N THR A 314 19.59 6.17 23.64
CA THR A 314 19.44 7.60 23.37
C THR A 314 19.59 7.91 21.89
N LEU A 315 18.97 8.99 21.42
CA LEU A 315 19.13 9.53 20.07
C LEU A 315 19.83 10.89 20.15
N HIS A 316 20.88 11.05 19.35
CA HIS A 316 21.57 12.32 19.19
C HIS A 316 21.98 12.54 17.73
N THR A 317 22.36 13.77 17.40
CA THR A 317 22.79 14.10 16.04
C THR A 317 24.25 14.47 16.03
N GLU A 318 24.99 13.92 15.06
CA GLU A 318 26.39 14.25 14.80
C GLU A 318 26.50 15.04 13.48
N LYS A 319 27.49 15.93 13.37
CA LYS A 319 27.82 16.57 12.08
C LYS A 319 28.51 15.54 11.19
N VAL A 320 28.19 15.56 9.90
CA VAL A 320 28.84 14.73 8.86
C VAL A 320 30.11 15.40 8.43
#